data_9bbc57de24ce3ea72afbc1aa3eecb4d4
#
_entry.id   9bbc57de24ce3ea72afbc1aa3eecb4d4
#
_cell.length_a   1.000
_cell.length_b   1.000
_cell.length_c   1.000
_cell.angle_alpha   90.00
_cell.angle_beta   90.00
_cell.angle_gamma   90.00
#
_symmetry.space_group_name_H-M   'P 1'
#
loop_
_entity.id
_entity.type
_entity.pdbx_description
1 polymer ?
#
loop_
_entity_poly.entity_id
_entity_poly.type
_entity_poly.pdbx_seq_one_letter_code
_entity_poly.pdbx_strand_id
1 'polypeptide(L)' 'MHKFYIRMDGDIFGPYTAKGMVELNVMPDIMVTEDSIDTWQPAANFDF' A
#
# COMPACT_ATOMS: atom_id res chain seq x y z
N MET A 1 -14.34 -3.24 -4.55
CA MET A 1 -13.59 -2.63 -3.45
C MET A 1 -12.11 -2.84 -3.66
N HIS A 2 -11.33 -1.81 -3.40
CA HIS A 2 -9.89 -1.87 -3.57
C HIS A 2 -9.22 -2.33 -2.29
N LYS A 3 -8.24 -3.21 -2.45
CA LYS A 3 -7.44 -3.70 -1.34
C LYS A 3 -6.00 -3.30 -1.57
N PHE A 4 -5.37 -2.78 -0.53
CA PHE A 4 -4.01 -2.30 -0.63
C PHE A 4 -3.09 -3.14 0.24
N TYR A 5 -1.91 -3.41 -0.27
CA TYR A 5 -0.88 -4.13 0.47
C TYR A 5 0.36 -3.24 0.52
N ILE A 6 1.10 -3.31 1.61
CA ILE A 6 2.36 -2.59 1.73
C ILE A 6 3.49 -3.59 1.92
N ARG A 7 4.68 -3.19 1.52
CA ARG A 7 5.86 -4.03 1.62
C ARG A 7 6.96 -3.27 2.36
N MET A 8 7.41 -3.84 3.48
CA MET A 8 8.46 -3.25 4.29
C MET A 8 9.41 -4.36 4.74
N ASP A 9 10.71 -4.11 4.60
CA ASP A 9 11.74 -5.03 5.06
C ASP A 9 11.56 -6.46 4.56
N GLY A 10 11.00 -6.60 3.34
CA GLY A 10 10.77 -7.92 2.76
C GLY A 10 9.46 -8.57 3.16
N ASP A 11 8.71 -7.96 4.08
CA ASP A 11 7.42 -8.48 4.53
C ASP A 11 6.27 -7.74 3.85
N ILE A 12 5.18 -8.47 3.60
CA ILE A 12 3.97 -7.92 2.99
C ILE A 12 2.89 -7.85 4.05
N PHE A 13 2.26 -6.68 4.16
CA PHE A 13 1.20 -6.42 5.14
C PHE A 13 -0.09 -6.04 4.42
N GLY A 14 -1.21 -6.43 4.97
CA GLY A 14 -2.52 -6.10 4.44
C GLY A 14 -3.44 -7.30 4.50
N PRO A 15 -4.61 -7.22 3.83
CA PRO A 15 -5.05 -6.07 3.01
C PRO A 15 -5.58 -4.92 3.85
N TYR A 16 -5.43 -3.72 3.31
CA TYR A 16 -5.96 -2.49 3.91
C TYR A 16 -6.92 -1.82 2.94
N THR A 17 -7.89 -1.08 3.49
CA THR A 17 -8.74 -0.21 2.67
C THR A 17 -7.99 1.10 2.40
N ALA A 18 -8.52 1.91 1.45
CA ALA A 18 -7.96 3.23 1.19
C ALA A 18 -7.95 4.08 2.47
N LYS A 19 -9.04 4.01 3.24
CA LYS A 19 -9.12 4.72 4.51
C LYS A 19 -8.06 4.22 5.48
N GLY A 20 -7.87 2.91 5.55
CA GLY A 20 -6.84 2.31 6.40
C GLY A 20 -5.45 2.77 6.02
N MET A 21 -5.19 2.91 4.71
CA MET A 21 -3.90 3.38 4.24
C MET A 21 -3.63 4.82 4.68
N VAL A 22 -4.67 5.67 4.62
CA VAL A 22 -4.56 7.06 5.10
C VAL A 22 -4.26 7.09 6.59
N GLU A 23 -4.94 6.26 7.37
CA GLU A 23 -4.76 6.21 8.82
C GLU A 23 -3.38 5.68 9.21
N LEU A 24 -2.81 4.78 8.41
CA LEU A 24 -1.46 4.29 8.64
C LEU A 24 -0.40 5.36 8.43
N ASN A 25 -0.74 6.41 7.70
CA ASN A 25 0.20 7.49 7.39
C ASN A 25 1.48 6.93 6.76
N VAL A 26 1.29 6.12 5.72
CA VAL A 26 2.39 5.43 5.04
C VAL A 26 3.35 6.45 4.41
N MET A 27 4.64 6.22 4.57
CA MET A 27 5.65 7.10 3.97
C MET A 27 5.65 6.97 2.45
N PRO A 28 5.97 8.06 1.73
CA PRO A 28 5.84 8.08 0.27
C PRO A 28 6.75 7.10 -0.46
N ASP A 29 7.81 6.64 0.16
CA ASP A 29 8.74 5.70 -0.46
C ASP A 29 8.42 4.23 -0.16
N ILE A 30 7.41 3.95 0.65
CA ILE A 30 6.97 2.59 0.94
C ILE A 30 6.30 2.02 -0.31
N MET A 31 6.64 0.78 -0.65
CA MET A 31 6.05 0.13 -1.81
C MET A 31 4.65 -0.36 -1.50
N VAL A 32 3.73 -0.07 -2.40
CA VAL A 32 2.30 -0.37 -2.25
C VAL A 32 1.79 -1.01 -3.52
N THR A 33 0.83 -1.90 -3.40
CA THR A 33 0.11 -2.43 -4.54
C THR A 33 -1.38 -2.44 -4.28
N GLU A 34 -2.16 -2.31 -5.34
CA GLU A 34 -3.62 -2.31 -5.27
C GLU A 34 -4.15 -3.58 -5.93
N ASP A 35 -4.96 -4.34 -5.18
CA ASP A 35 -5.66 -5.54 -5.65
C ASP A 35 -4.78 -6.69 -6.12
N SER A 36 -3.50 -6.49 -6.27
CA SER A 36 -2.58 -7.51 -6.77
C SER A 36 -1.20 -7.29 -6.17
N ILE A 37 -0.54 -8.36 -5.78
CA ILE A 37 0.80 -8.28 -5.21
C ILE A 37 1.90 -8.41 -6.27
N ASP A 38 1.52 -8.29 -7.54
CA ASP A 38 2.46 -8.46 -8.66
C ASP A 38 3.12 -7.16 -9.11
N THR A 39 2.47 -6.04 -8.88
CA THR A 39 2.96 -4.74 -9.34
C THR A 39 3.07 -3.77 -8.18
N TRP A 40 4.27 -3.43 -7.81
CA TRP A 40 4.55 -2.55 -6.69
C TRP A 40 4.96 -1.16 -7.16
N GLN A 41 4.43 -0.14 -6.49
CA GLN A 41 4.77 1.25 -6.78
C GLN A 41 4.91 2.01 -5.47
N PRO A 42 5.70 3.12 -5.47
CA PRO A 42 5.81 3.93 -4.26
C PRO A 42 4.45 4.47 -3.83
N ALA A 43 4.23 4.61 -2.53
CA ALA A 43 2.97 5.12 -2.00
C ALA A 43 2.63 6.49 -2.57
N ALA A 44 3.64 7.29 -2.92
CA ALA A 44 3.45 8.61 -3.50
C ALA A 44 2.66 8.58 -4.82
N ASN A 45 2.65 7.43 -5.51
CA ASN A 45 1.93 7.28 -6.78
C ASN A 45 0.43 7.04 -6.58
N PHE A 46 -0.01 6.86 -5.35
CA PHE A 46 -1.40 6.60 -5.03
C PHE A 46 -2.06 7.82 -4.42
N ASP A 47 -3.34 7.96 -4.69
CA ASP A 47 -4.14 9.06 -4.16
C ASP A 47 -5.19 8.46 -3.20
N PHE A 48 -4.78 8.26 -1.99
CA PHE A 48 -5.70 7.77 -0.97
C PHE A 48 -6.58 8.94 -0.48
#